data_480ce2b39bb75e1543b1e9db26b7d3a4
#
_entry.id   480ce2b39bb75e1543b1e9db26b7d3a4
#
_cell.length_a   1.000
_cell.length_b   1.000
_cell.length_c   1.000
_cell.angle_alpha   90.00
_cell.angle_beta   90.00
_cell.angle_gamma   90.00
#
_symmetry.space_group_name_H-M   'P 1'
#
loop_
_entity.id
_entity.type
_entity.pdbx_description
1 polymer ?
#
loop_
_entity_poly.entity_id
_entity_poly.type
_entity_poly.pdbx_seq_one_letter_code
_entity_poly.pdbx_strand_id
1 'polypeptide(L)'
;MTVAEEIQKLKKEKDAIILAHYYVRPEVQDVADYIGDSFYLSKIAASAKEKTIVFCGVGFMGESAKILSPDKTVLMPAMDADCPMAHMATEEGICKVREEYDDVAVVCYIKSTAALKELSDVCVTSANAVKIVKALPNKNIFFIPDRNLAHFIAEQVPEKNFIYNEGFCIVHEFMDPEEVKAAKEAHPDALVLAHPECPQTVLKQADYIGSTSGIIKYAQESDNKEFIICTECGVQYKLETTCPDRKFYFTETVPVCKNMKKVFLEKVLHVLKTGENEVHVTDETRENAKRPLERMLELAK
;
A
#
# COMPACT_ATOMS: atom_id res chain seq x y z
N MET A 1 7.41 -21.94 -25.19
CA MET A 1 6.70 -20.76 -24.64
C MET A 1 6.99 -20.72 -23.16
N THR A 2 7.59 -19.66 -22.67
CA THR A 2 7.84 -19.46 -21.23
C THR A 2 6.55 -19.15 -20.50
N VAL A 3 6.54 -19.24 -19.16
CA VAL A 3 5.38 -18.85 -18.33
C VAL A 3 4.98 -17.38 -18.59
N ALA A 4 5.96 -16.49 -18.70
CA ALA A 4 5.73 -15.08 -18.99
C ALA A 4 5.08 -14.85 -20.37
N GLU A 5 5.55 -15.53 -21.41
CA GLU A 5 4.96 -15.49 -22.76
C GLU A 5 3.52 -15.99 -22.78
N GLU A 6 3.24 -17.05 -22.02
CA GLU A 6 1.89 -17.60 -21.90
C GLU A 6 0.96 -16.63 -21.17
N ILE A 7 1.41 -15.99 -20.08
CA ILE A 7 0.70 -14.92 -19.38
C ILE A 7 0.34 -13.79 -20.34
N GLN A 8 1.29 -13.29 -21.12
CA GLN A 8 1.07 -12.18 -22.05
C GLN A 8 0.08 -12.55 -23.17
N LYS A 9 0.04 -13.80 -23.59
CA LYS A 9 -0.96 -14.31 -24.54
C LYS A 9 -2.34 -14.34 -23.93
N LEU A 10 -2.50 -15.03 -22.78
CA LEU A 10 -3.79 -15.20 -22.10
C LEU A 10 -4.38 -13.87 -21.64
N LYS A 11 -3.56 -12.91 -21.20
CA LYS A 11 -3.99 -11.56 -20.86
C LYS A 11 -4.76 -10.90 -21.99
N LYS A 12 -4.28 -11.00 -23.23
CA LYS A 12 -4.95 -10.46 -24.41
C LYS A 12 -6.23 -11.23 -24.74
N GLU A 13 -6.19 -12.56 -24.67
CA GLU A 13 -7.35 -13.41 -24.98
C GLU A 13 -8.51 -13.23 -23.97
N LYS A 14 -8.18 -12.92 -22.72
CA LYS A 14 -9.14 -12.75 -21.62
C LYS A 14 -9.58 -11.29 -21.40
N ASP A 15 -9.12 -10.35 -22.23
CA ASP A 15 -9.35 -8.92 -22.01
C ASP A 15 -8.99 -8.54 -20.56
N ALA A 16 -7.75 -8.88 -20.16
CA ALA A 16 -7.26 -8.76 -18.80
C ALA A 16 -6.10 -7.78 -18.68
N ILE A 17 -6.07 -7.04 -17.56
CA ILE A 17 -4.98 -6.16 -17.14
C ILE A 17 -4.33 -6.74 -15.87
N ILE A 18 -3.01 -6.69 -15.77
CA ILE A 18 -2.26 -7.12 -14.60
C ILE A 18 -1.75 -5.91 -13.84
N LEU A 19 -2.19 -5.76 -12.60
CA LEU A 19 -1.76 -4.73 -11.66
C LEU A 19 -0.86 -5.35 -10.60
N ALA A 20 0.35 -4.83 -10.41
CA ALA A 20 1.31 -5.39 -9.47
C ALA A 20 1.81 -4.34 -8.47
N HIS A 21 1.80 -4.68 -7.19
CA HIS A 21 2.42 -3.85 -6.16
C HIS A 21 3.95 -3.95 -6.25
N TYR A 22 4.68 -2.86 -5.94
CA TYR A 22 6.15 -2.85 -5.91
C TYR A 22 6.78 -3.93 -5.02
N TYR A 23 6.05 -4.46 -4.04
CA TYR A 23 6.56 -5.45 -3.09
C TYR A 23 6.43 -6.90 -3.54
N VAL A 24 5.79 -7.19 -4.69
CA VAL A 24 5.79 -8.53 -5.26
C VAL A 24 7.14 -8.86 -5.87
N ARG A 25 7.33 -10.11 -6.25
CA ARG A 25 8.58 -10.60 -6.84
C ARG A 25 8.88 -9.89 -8.16
N PRO A 26 10.18 -9.70 -8.51
CA PRO A 26 10.58 -9.04 -9.76
C PRO A 26 9.94 -9.64 -11.01
N GLU A 27 9.91 -10.96 -11.12
CA GLU A 27 9.33 -11.67 -12.26
C GLU A 27 7.82 -11.45 -12.43
N VAL A 28 7.11 -11.10 -11.35
CA VAL A 28 5.69 -10.72 -11.40
C VAL A 28 5.55 -9.26 -11.82
N GLN A 29 6.46 -8.40 -11.38
CA GLN A 29 6.51 -7.01 -11.84
C GLN A 29 6.74 -6.93 -13.35
N ASP A 30 7.58 -7.79 -13.92
CA ASP A 30 7.91 -7.81 -15.35
C ASP A 30 6.72 -8.13 -16.26
N VAL A 31 5.76 -8.94 -15.80
CA VAL A 31 4.59 -9.29 -16.60
C VAL A 31 3.41 -8.34 -16.39
N ALA A 32 3.51 -7.41 -15.43
CA ALA A 32 2.45 -6.47 -15.11
C ALA A 32 2.33 -5.32 -16.14
N ASP A 33 1.10 -4.86 -16.36
CA ASP A 33 0.83 -3.67 -17.16
C ASP A 33 1.11 -2.39 -16.37
N TYR A 34 0.79 -2.41 -15.08
CA TYR A 34 1.04 -1.31 -14.17
C TYR A 34 1.65 -1.82 -12.87
N ILE A 35 2.71 -1.14 -12.46
CA ILE A 35 3.40 -1.39 -11.19
C ILE A 35 3.28 -0.13 -10.35
N GLY A 36 2.85 -0.27 -9.08
CA GLY A 36 2.62 0.89 -8.24
C GLY A 36 2.43 0.58 -6.76
N ASP A 37 2.21 1.65 -6.00
CA ASP A 37 1.69 1.57 -4.64
C ASP A 37 0.15 1.45 -4.63
N SER A 38 -0.42 1.28 -3.43
CA SER A 38 -1.87 1.08 -3.28
C SER A 38 -2.70 2.24 -3.86
N PHE A 39 -2.22 3.48 -3.78
CA PHE A 39 -2.96 4.63 -4.31
C PHE A 39 -2.96 4.65 -5.84
N TYR A 40 -1.79 4.49 -6.44
CA TYR A 40 -1.66 4.45 -7.89
C TYR A 40 -2.50 3.31 -8.49
N LEU A 41 -2.38 2.10 -7.94
CA LEU A 41 -3.10 0.93 -8.44
C LEU A 41 -4.62 1.03 -8.24
N SER A 42 -5.10 1.69 -7.18
CA SER A 42 -6.54 1.97 -7.00
C SER A 42 -7.08 2.89 -8.08
N LYS A 43 -6.33 3.92 -8.49
CA LYS A 43 -6.71 4.80 -9.60
C LYS A 43 -6.78 4.04 -10.92
N ILE A 44 -5.80 3.19 -11.19
CA ILE A 44 -5.79 2.36 -12.41
C ILE A 44 -6.97 1.40 -12.40
N ALA A 45 -7.21 0.69 -11.29
CA ALA A 45 -8.34 -0.23 -11.17
C ALA A 45 -9.68 0.47 -11.44
N ALA A 46 -9.90 1.65 -10.86
CA ALA A 46 -11.13 2.44 -11.07
C ALA A 46 -11.34 2.91 -12.50
N SER A 47 -10.28 3.05 -13.30
CA SER A 47 -10.32 3.55 -14.69
C SER A 47 -10.03 2.49 -15.76
N ALA A 48 -9.74 1.25 -15.36
CA ALA A 48 -9.43 0.17 -16.28
C ALA A 48 -10.59 -0.09 -17.26
N LYS A 49 -10.27 -0.37 -18.52
CA LYS A 49 -11.26 -0.67 -19.57
C LYS A 49 -11.46 -2.17 -19.74
N GLU A 50 -10.48 -2.95 -19.39
CA GLU A 50 -10.45 -4.39 -19.49
C GLU A 50 -11.53 -5.03 -18.60
N LYS A 51 -12.05 -6.18 -18.99
CA LYS A 51 -13.09 -6.91 -18.25
C LYS A 51 -12.56 -7.59 -17.00
N THR A 52 -11.29 -7.96 -17.04
CA THR A 52 -10.64 -8.72 -15.96
C THR A 52 -9.45 -7.95 -15.41
N ILE A 53 -9.36 -7.84 -14.10
CA ILE A 53 -8.20 -7.30 -13.37
C ILE A 53 -7.54 -8.47 -12.64
N VAL A 54 -6.29 -8.77 -12.97
CA VAL A 54 -5.45 -9.66 -12.15
C VAL A 54 -4.65 -8.79 -11.20
N PHE A 55 -4.98 -8.86 -9.90
CA PHE A 55 -4.35 -8.02 -8.90
C PHE A 55 -3.26 -8.78 -8.15
N CYS A 56 -2.00 -8.50 -8.47
CA CYS A 56 -0.81 -9.06 -7.83
C CYS A 56 -0.46 -8.25 -6.57
N GLY A 57 -1.03 -8.65 -5.44
CA GLY A 57 -0.90 -7.98 -4.15
C GLY A 57 -1.51 -8.82 -3.03
N VAL A 58 -2.00 -8.16 -1.98
CA VAL A 58 -2.64 -8.78 -0.81
C VAL A 58 -4.15 -8.48 -0.76
N GLY A 59 -4.89 -9.23 0.05
CA GLY A 59 -6.36 -9.28 0.08
C GLY A 59 -7.09 -7.95 -0.03
N PHE A 60 -6.80 -6.99 0.86
CA PHE A 60 -7.46 -5.67 0.86
C PHE A 60 -7.33 -4.89 -0.46
N MET A 61 -6.29 -5.16 -1.26
CA MET A 61 -6.08 -4.51 -2.57
C MET A 61 -7.04 -5.05 -3.61
N GLY A 62 -7.25 -6.37 -3.61
CA GLY A 62 -8.26 -7.01 -4.45
C GLY A 62 -9.68 -6.56 -4.09
N GLU A 63 -10.00 -6.49 -2.79
CA GLU A 63 -11.28 -5.95 -2.30
C GLU A 63 -11.49 -4.50 -2.77
N SER A 64 -10.48 -3.64 -2.60
CA SER A 64 -10.56 -2.23 -3.03
C SER A 64 -10.78 -2.12 -4.55
N ALA A 65 -10.11 -2.95 -5.35
CA ALA A 65 -10.30 -3.00 -6.80
C ALA A 65 -11.72 -3.46 -7.16
N LYS A 66 -12.26 -4.48 -6.49
CA LYS A 66 -13.62 -4.97 -6.71
C LYS A 66 -14.69 -3.93 -6.32
N ILE A 67 -14.48 -3.20 -5.22
CA ILE A 67 -15.37 -2.12 -4.77
C ILE A 67 -15.39 -0.98 -5.78
N LEU A 68 -14.23 -0.56 -6.28
CA LEU A 68 -14.11 0.55 -7.25
C LEU A 68 -14.52 0.15 -8.67
N SER A 69 -14.50 -1.13 -8.99
CA SER A 69 -14.83 -1.66 -10.33
C SER A 69 -15.76 -2.89 -10.22
N PRO A 70 -17.01 -2.70 -9.76
CA PRO A 70 -17.93 -3.79 -9.45
C PRO A 70 -18.27 -4.68 -10.65
N ASP A 71 -18.30 -4.11 -11.84
CA ASP A 71 -18.64 -4.80 -13.09
C ASP A 71 -17.50 -5.67 -13.64
N LYS A 72 -16.32 -5.62 -13.03
CA LYS A 72 -15.14 -6.34 -13.48
C LYS A 72 -14.92 -7.61 -12.67
N THR A 73 -14.38 -8.62 -13.32
CA THR A 73 -13.80 -9.78 -12.64
C THR A 73 -12.45 -9.40 -12.06
N VAL A 74 -12.29 -9.48 -10.73
CA VAL A 74 -11.02 -9.22 -10.04
C VAL A 74 -10.48 -10.55 -9.54
N LEU A 75 -9.32 -10.97 -10.07
CA LEU A 75 -8.66 -12.23 -9.72
C LEU A 75 -7.41 -11.94 -8.89
N MET A 76 -7.22 -12.69 -7.81
CA MET A 76 -5.99 -12.64 -7.00
C MET A 76 -5.19 -13.92 -7.16
N PRO A 77 -3.92 -13.85 -7.63
CA PRO A 77 -3.07 -15.04 -7.79
C PRO A 77 -2.87 -15.84 -6.51
N ALA A 78 -2.91 -15.18 -5.35
CA ALA A 78 -2.71 -15.80 -4.03
C ALA A 78 -3.77 -15.30 -3.04
N MET A 79 -4.85 -16.05 -2.85
CA MET A 79 -5.91 -15.73 -1.88
C MET A 79 -5.43 -15.79 -0.42
N ASP A 80 -4.38 -16.54 -0.15
CA ASP A 80 -3.73 -16.64 1.16
C ASP A 80 -2.71 -15.50 1.41
N ALA A 81 -2.54 -14.58 0.46
CA ALA A 81 -1.74 -13.38 0.62
C ALA A 81 -2.57 -12.30 1.32
N ASP A 82 -2.54 -12.29 2.63
CA ASP A 82 -3.28 -11.34 3.46
C ASP A 82 -2.36 -10.40 4.23
N CYS A 83 -2.86 -9.23 4.61
CA CYS A 83 -2.12 -8.25 5.39
C CYS A 83 -2.58 -8.31 6.85
N PRO A 84 -1.73 -8.77 7.81
CA PRO A 84 -2.12 -8.82 9.21
C PRO A 84 -2.61 -7.48 9.78
N MET A 85 -1.99 -6.38 9.34
CA MET A 85 -2.41 -5.03 9.76
C MET A 85 -3.86 -4.71 9.38
N ALA A 86 -4.38 -5.27 8.29
CA ALA A 86 -5.75 -5.02 7.84
C ALA A 86 -6.82 -5.48 8.86
N HIS A 87 -6.43 -6.35 9.79
CA HIS A 87 -7.28 -6.90 10.85
C HIS A 87 -6.96 -6.33 12.25
N MET A 88 -6.10 -5.31 12.35
CA MET A 88 -5.69 -4.73 13.65
C MET A 88 -6.58 -3.58 14.11
N ALA A 89 -7.66 -3.26 13.42
CA ALA A 89 -8.75 -2.42 13.89
C ALA A 89 -10.04 -3.24 13.93
N THR A 90 -11.03 -2.81 14.71
CA THR A 90 -12.29 -3.52 14.87
C THR A 90 -13.47 -2.56 14.75
N GLU A 91 -14.62 -3.10 14.33
CA GLU A 91 -15.90 -2.36 14.32
C GLU A 91 -16.24 -1.82 15.71
N GLU A 92 -16.09 -2.66 16.76
CA GLU A 92 -16.33 -2.25 18.14
C GLU A 92 -15.48 -1.03 18.53
N GLY A 93 -14.20 -1.01 18.15
CA GLY A 93 -13.31 0.13 18.36
C GLY A 93 -13.80 1.40 17.68
N ILE A 94 -14.29 1.28 16.43
CA ILE A 94 -14.86 2.41 15.69
C ILE A 94 -16.13 2.93 16.39
N CYS A 95 -17.05 2.04 16.75
CA CYS A 95 -18.29 2.40 17.44
C CYS A 95 -18.00 3.12 18.77
N LYS A 96 -17.10 2.58 19.58
CA LYS A 96 -16.70 3.18 20.86
C LYS A 96 -16.17 4.61 20.70
N VAL A 97 -15.29 4.83 19.71
CA VAL A 97 -14.74 6.18 19.47
C VAL A 97 -15.82 7.14 18.96
N ARG A 98 -16.78 6.66 18.16
CA ARG A 98 -17.92 7.50 17.71
C ARG A 98 -18.88 7.84 18.84
N GLU A 99 -19.01 7.00 19.86
CA GLU A 99 -19.79 7.29 21.07
C GLU A 99 -19.08 8.30 22.00
N GLU A 100 -17.74 8.27 22.03
CA GLU A 100 -16.95 9.13 22.91
C GLU A 100 -16.72 10.55 22.35
N TYR A 101 -16.73 10.71 21.01
CA TYR A 101 -16.43 11.97 20.34
C TYR A 101 -17.51 12.36 19.33
N ASP A 102 -18.24 13.45 19.59
CA ASP A 102 -19.31 13.94 18.70
C ASP A 102 -18.80 14.38 17.30
N ASP A 103 -17.61 15.00 17.26
CA ASP A 103 -16.97 15.46 16.01
C ASP A 103 -15.73 14.62 15.69
N VAL A 104 -15.92 13.36 15.28
CA VAL A 104 -14.83 12.48 14.87
C VAL A 104 -14.98 12.04 13.43
N ALA A 105 -13.88 12.11 12.68
CA ALA A 105 -13.75 11.44 11.39
C ALA A 105 -12.92 10.15 11.56
N VAL A 106 -13.46 9.03 11.13
CA VAL A 106 -12.74 7.75 11.01
C VAL A 106 -11.98 7.76 9.70
N VAL A 107 -10.67 7.92 9.79
CA VAL A 107 -9.75 7.94 8.64
C VAL A 107 -9.11 6.56 8.50
N CYS A 108 -9.51 5.86 7.47
CA CYS A 108 -9.11 4.48 7.22
C CYS A 108 -7.93 4.42 6.26
N TYR A 109 -6.77 3.98 6.75
CA TYR A 109 -5.70 3.61 5.84
C TYR A 109 -6.16 2.46 4.94
N ILE A 110 -5.95 2.58 3.62
CA ILE A 110 -6.46 1.63 2.61
C ILE A 110 -6.07 0.17 2.89
N LYS A 111 -5.01 -0.04 3.68
CA LYS A 111 -4.54 -1.35 4.15
C LYS A 111 -5.44 -1.93 5.26
N SER A 112 -6.74 -1.92 5.02
CA SER A 112 -7.82 -2.41 5.89
C SER A 112 -8.79 -3.25 5.08
N THR A 113 -9.59 -4.09 5.74
CA THR A 113 -10.63 -4.90 5.11
C THR A 113 -11.77 -4.03 4.53
N ALA A 114 -12.56 -4.59 3.63
CA ALA A 114 -13.76 -3.93 3.11
C ALA A 114 -14.74 -3.56 4.24
N ALA A 115 -14.89 -4.44 5.24
CA ALA A 115 -15.74 -4.22 6.42
C ALA A 115 -15.33 -2.99 7.25
N LEU A 116 -14.04 -2.74 7.43
CA LEU A 116 -13.57 -1.53 8.12
C LEU A 116 -13.73 -0.27 7.27
N LYS A 117 -13.59 -0.40 5.95
CA LYS A 117 -13.79 0.73 5.04
C LYS A 117 -15.25 1.20 5.04
N GLU A 118 -16.23 0.28 5.06
CA GLU A 118 -17.64 0.66 5.08
C GLU A 118 -18.06 1.47 6.31
N LEU A 119 -17.36 1.30 7.43
CA LEU A 119 -17.58 2.03 8.68
C LEU A 119 -16.81 3.36 8.75
N SER A 120 -16.03 3.68 7.73
CA SER A 120 -15.11 4.81 7.73
C SER A 120 -15.67 6.02 6.96
N ASP A 121 -15.17 7.22 7.28
CA ASP A 121 -15.58 8.46 6.62
C ASP A 121 -14.78 8.74 5.35
N VAL A 122 -13.53 8.33 5.33
CA VAL A 122 -12.62 8.47 4.19
C VAL A 122 -11.49 7.44 4.26
N CYS A 123 -11.11 6.92 3.10
CA CYS A 123 -9.86 6.17 2.99
C CYS A 123 -8.68 7.11 2.69
N VAL A 124 -7.49 6.67 3.08
CA VAL A 124 -6.22 7.35 2.76
C VAL A 124 -5.12 6.35 2.42
N THR A 125 -4.05 6.86 1.83
CA THR A 125 -2.79 6.13 1.65
C THR A 125 -1.64 6.95 2.21
N SER A 126 -0.46 6.35 2.38
CA SER A 126 0.75 7.09 2.78
C SER A 126 1.10 8.25 1.83
N ALA A 127 0.62 8.22 0.58
CA ALA A 127 0.87 9.26 -0.40
C ALA A 127 -0.04 10.51 -0.25
N ASN A 128 -1.21 10.38 0.37
CA ASN A 128 -2.23 11.43 0.37
C ASN A 128 -2.82 11.75 1.76
N ALA A 129 -2.47 10.98 2.79
CA ALA A 129 -3.09 11.09 4.11
C ALA A 129 -2.98 12.50 4.72
N VAL A 130 -1.81 13.13 4.68
CA VAL A 130 -1.60 14.49 5.20
C VAL A 130 -2.52 15.49 4.50
N LYS A 131 -2.59 15.44 3.16
CA LYS A 131 -3.45 16.33 2.36
C LYS A 131 -4.92 16.14 2.72
N ILE A 132 -5.38 14.89 2.79
CA ILE A 132 -6.78 14.56 3.05
C ILE A 132 -7.16 14.96 4.48
N VAL A 133 -6.35 14.59 5.50
CA VAL A 133 -6.63 14.92 6.91
C VAL A 133 -6.70 16.43 7.13
N LYS A 134 -5.82 17.22 6.49
CA LYS A 134 -5.91 18.70 6.51
C LYS A 134 -7.22 19.23 5.93
N ALA A 135 -7.77 18.58 4.92
CA ALA A 135 -9.00 19.01 4.26
C ALA A 135 -10.29 18.60 5.00
N LEU A 136 -10.20 17.69 5.98
CA LEU A 136 -11.39 17.29 6.76
C LEU A 136 -11.84 18.41 7.70
N PRO A 137 -13.15 18.67 7.83
CA PRO A 137 -13.67 19.68 8.76
C PRO A 137 -13.52 19.27 10.23
N ASN A 138 -13.55 17.97 10.50
CA ASN A 138 -13.54 17.40 11.85
C ASN A 138 -12.25 17.75 12.59
N LYS A 139 -12.38 18.06 13.88
CA LYS A 139 -11.26 18.30 14.77
C LYS A 139 -10.63 17.01 15.27
N ASN A 140 -11.47 16.00 15.56
CA ASN A 140 -11.02 14.70 16.05
C ASN A 140 -10.85 13.74 14.88
N ILE A 141 -9.70 13.05 14.83
CA ILE A 141 -9.34 12.09 13.79
C ILE A 141 -9.05 10.75 14.45
N PHE A 142 -9.90 9.77 14.23
CA PHE A 142 -9.60 8.38 14.57
C PHE A 142 -8.93 7.71 13.38
N PHE A 143 -7.62 7.49 13.49
CA PHE A 143 -6.83 6.92 12.41
C PHE A 143 -6.65 5.41 12.59
N ILE A 144 -7.07 4.64 11.63
CA ILE A 144 -6.98 3.17 11.62
C ILE A 144 -6.29 2.67 10.35
N PRO A 145 -5.62 1.47 10.37
CA PRO A 145 -5.22 0.73 11.55
C PRO A 145 -3.82 1.09 12.07
N ASP A 146 -2.95 1.77 11.28
CA ASP A 146 -1.51 1.95 11.51
C ASP A 146 -1.19 3.13 12.41
N ARG A 147 -0.64 2.85 13.62
CA ARG A 147 -0.26 3.88 14.59
C ARG A 147 0.93 4.73 14.15
N ASN A 148 1.92 4.12 13.45
CA ASN A 148 3.12 4.84 13.05
C ASN A 148 2.81 5.88 11.98
N LEU A 149 2.03 5.50 10.97
CA LEU A 149 1.54 6.44 9.97
C LEU A 149 0.67 7.53 10.62
N ALA A 150 -0.18 7.17 11.59
CA ALA A 150 -1.00 8.14 12.33
C ALA A 150 -0.14 9.16 13.07
N HIS A 151 0.91 8.75 13.79
CA HIS A 151 1.85 9.65 14.46
C HIS A 151 2.58 10.56 13.48
N PHE A 152 3.08 10.00 12.36
CA PHE A 152 3.72 10.80 11.31
C PHE A 152 2.80 11.88 10.75
N ILE A 153 1.51 11.58 10.54
CA ILE A 153 0.53 12.55 10.05
C ILE A 153 0.22 13.59 11.14
N ALA A 154 0.04 13.17 12.39
CA ALA A 154 -0.27 14.05 13.50
C ALA A 154 0.78 15.15 13.71
N GLU A 155 2.08 14.83 13.54
CA GLU A 155 3.15 15.82 13.59
C GLU A 155 3.04 16.90 12.50
N GLN A 156 2.43 16.58 11.35
CA GLN A 156 2.26 17.50 10.22
C GLN A 156 0.91 18.23 10.21
N VAL A 157 -0.02 17.80 11.08
CA VAL A 157 -1.37 18.37 11.21
C VAL A 157 -1.67 18.63 12.70
N PRO A 158 -0.88 19.45 13.39
CA PRO A 158 -0.97 19.66 14.84
C PRO A 158 -2.28 20.32 15.29
N GLU A 159 -3.04 20.90 14.37
CA GLU A 159 -4.35 21.49 14.65
C GLU A 159 -5.46 20.45 14.87
N LYS A 160 -5.22 19.17 14.51
CA LYS A 160 -6.15 18.06 14.70
C LYS A 160 -5.82 17.28 15.98
N ASN A 161 -6.84 16.73 16.60
CA ASN A 161 -6.69 15.80 17.72
C ASN A 161 -6.75 14.37 17.19
N PHE A 162 -5.66 13.63 17.33
CA PHE A 162 -5.59 12.26 16.86
C PHE A 162 -5.92 11.26 17.96
N ILE A 163 -6.78 10.32 17.63
CA ILE A 163 -7.09 9.12 18.40
C ILE A 163 -6.43 7.97 17.64
N TYR A 164 -5.58 7.21 18.34
CA TYR A 164 -4.73 6.19 17.71
C TYR A 164 -5.33 4.80 17.89
N ASN A 165 -5.29 4.02 16.83
CA ASN A 165 -5.45 2.57 16.90
C ASN A 165 -4.06 1.94 17.07
N GLU A 166 -3.97 0.81 17.77
CA GLU A 166 -2.68 0.18 18.12
C GLU A 166 -2.11 -0.77 17.05
N GLY A 167 -2.68 -0.75 15.85
CA GLY A 167 -2.21 -1.57 14.73
C GLY A 167 -0.90 -1.03 14.13
N PHE A 168 -0.19 -1.91 13.42
CA PHE A 168 1.10 -1.58 12.80
C PHE A 168 1.43 -2.54 11.65
N CYS A 169 2.32 -2.12 10.77
CA CYS A 169 2.87 -2.99 9.73
C CYS A 169 3.97 -3.88 10.30
N ILE A 170 3.80 -5.20 10.27
CA ILE A 170 4.77 -6.17 10.82
C ILE A 170 6.14 -6.14 10.11
N VAL A 171 6.25 -5.51 8.94
CA VAL A 171 7.53 -5.37 8.22
C VAL A 171 8.25 -4.11 8.65
N HIS A 172 7.55 -2.99 8.75
CA HIS A 172 8.15 -1.69 9.08
C HIS A 172 8.36 -1.48 10.58
N GLU A 173 7.45 -2.00 11.42
CA GLU A 173 7.51 -1.87 12.88
C GLU A 173 8.80 -2.44 13.48
N PHE A 174 9.27 -3.56 12.94
CA PHE A 174 10.44 -4.26 13.45
C PHE A 174 11.76 -3.84 12.78
N MET A 175 11.75 -2.74 12.05
CA MET A 175 13.00 -2.18 11.52
C MET A 175 13.83 -1.59 12.66
N ASP A 176 15.05 -2.10 12.82
CA ASP A 176 15.93 -1.72 13.90
C ASP A 176 16.63 -0.39 13.61
N PRO A 177 16.46 0.66 14.45
CA PRO A 177 17.13 1.94 14.27
C PRO A 177 18.67 1.84 14.38
N GLU A 178 19.20 0.86 15.11
CA GLU A 178 20.66 0.66 15.21
C GLU A 178 21.23 0.07 13.90
N GLU A 179 20.48 -0.79 13.21
CA GLU A 179 20.89 -1.27 11.89
C GLU A 179 20.84 -0.14 10.84
N VAL A 180 19.87 0.78 10.93
CA VAL A 180 19.82 1.96 10.05
C VAL A 180 21.04 2.86 10.29
N LYS A 181 21.39 3.08 11.55
CA LYS A 181 22.59 3.84 11.95
C LYS A 181 23.87 3.16 11.45
N ALA A 182 23.99 1.85 11.63
CA ALA A 182 25.14 1.07 11.13
C ALA A 182 25.26 1.15 9.59
N ALA A 183 24.13 1.07 8.87
CA ALA A 183 24.13 1.25 7.42
C ALA A 183 24.59 2.67 7.03
N LYS A 184 24.18 3.70 7.78
CA LYS A 184 24.62 5.08 7.54
C LYS A 184 26.10 5.27 7.85
N GLU A 185 26.63 4.63 8.87
CA GLU A 185 28.07 4.64 9.18
C GLU A 185 28.90 3.94 8.10
N ALA A 186 28.37 2.83 7.53
CA ALA A 186 29.02 2.12 6.41
C ALA A 186 28.95 2.89 5.08
N HIS A 187 27.91 3.69 4.90
CA HIS A 187 27.63 4.46 3.67
C HIS A 187 27.32 5.93 4.02
N PRO A 188 28.33 6.73 4.47
CA PRO A 188 28.12 8.06 5.02
C PRO A 188 27.51 9.06 4.02
N ASP A 189 27.70 8.87 2.73
CA ASP A 189 27.15 9.73 1.68
C ASP A 189 25.71 9.33 1.27
N ALA A 190 25.23 8.16 1.69
CA ALA A 190 23.90 7.68 1.33
C ALA A 190 22.81 8.42 2.11
N LEU A 191 21.75 8.85 1.43
CA LEU A 191 20.55 9.40 2.07
C LEU A 191 19.61 8.29 2.54
N VAL A 192 19.05 8.47 3.72
CA VAL A 192 18.10 7.52 4.32
C VAL A 192 16.68 7.87 3.86
N LEU A 193 16.03 6.96 3.14
CA LEU A 193 14.67 7.12 2.64
C LEU A 193 13.74 6.14 3.37
N ALA A 194 12.77 6.64 4.13
CA ALA A 194 11.92 5.81 4.98
C ALA A 194 10.43 5.88 4.63
N HIS A 195 9.75 4.75 4.78
CA HIS A 195 8.29 4.72 4.70
C HIS A 195 7.68 5.15 6.06
N PRO A 196 6.59 5.94 6.08
CA PRO A 196 6.01 6.46 7.33
C PRO A 196 5.36 5.41 8.23
N GLU A 197 5.30 4.14 7.82
CA GLU A 197 4.95 3.00 8.68
C GLU A 197 6.11 2.55 9.59
N CYS A 198 7.32 3.08 9.40
CA CYS A 198 8.44 2.80 10.28
C CYS A 198 8.25 3.46 11.65
N PRO A 199 8.82 2.90 12.73
CA PRO A 199 8.78 3.52 14.04
C PRO A 199 9.50 4.88 14.04
N GLN A 200 9.09 5.77 14.93
CA GLN A 200 9.63 7.13 15.06
C GLN A 200 11.16 7.16 15.24
N THR A 201 11.73 6.13 15.86
CA THR A 201 13.18 5.99 16.04
C THR A 201 13.95 5.80 14.73
N VAL A 202 13.30 5.20 13.73
CA VAL A 202 13.81 5.10 12.34
C VAL A 202 13.53 6.39 11.57
N LEU A 203 12.30 6.92 11.67
CA LEU A 203 11.90 8.14 10.94
C LEU A 203 12.76 9.35 11.29
N LYS A 204 13.23 9.46 12.53
CA LYS A 204 14.14 10.54 12.98
C LYS A 204 15.52 10.49 12.33
N GLN A 205 15.91 9.37 11.74
CA GLN A 205 17.18 9.22 11.00
C GLN A 205 17.01 9.43 9.49
N ALA A 206 15.78 9.57 9.01
CA ALA A 206 15.48 9.67 7.59
C ALA A 206 15.71 11.10 7.05
N ASP A 207 16.38 11.18 5.90
CA ASP A 207 16.52 12.40 5.12
C ASP A 207 15.23 12.69 4.30
N TYR A 208 14.47 11.63 3.99
CA TYR A 208 13.16 11.71 3.33
C TYR A 208 12.20 10.67 3.88
N ILE A 209 10.97 11.09 4.15
CA ILE A 209 9.88 10.21 4.56
C ILE A 209 8.74 10.32 3.55
N GLY A 210 8.31 9.20 3.00
CA GLY A 210 7.24 9.21 2.01
C GLY A 210 6.70 7.82 1.65
N SER A 211 5.65 7.82 0.81
CA SER A 211 5.12 6.56 0.26
C SER A 211 6.15 5.83 -0.59
N THR A 212 5.90 4.56 -0.91
CA THR A 212 6.81 3.79 -1.79
C THR A 212 7.04 4.49 -3.12
N SER A 213 5.98 5.01 -3.77
CA SER A 213 6.12 5.82 -4.99
C SER A 213 6.90 7.12 -4.73
N GLY A 214 6.72 7.73 -3.56
CA GLY A 214 7.48 8.92 -3.15
C GLY A 214 8.97 8.64 -2.98
N ILE A 215 9.34 7.53 -2.35
CA ILE A 215 10.73 7.08 -2.21
C ILE A 215 11.39 6.87 -3.58
N ILE A 216 10.69 6.16 -4.50
CA ILE A 216 11.19 5.94 -5.86
C ILE A 216 11.39 7.28 -6.58
N LYS A 217 10.39 8.16 -6.52
CA LYS A 217 10.46 9.47 -7.16
C LYS A 217 11.60 10.32 -6.59
N TYR A 218 11.73 10.36 -5.25
CA TYR A 218 12.82 11.08 -4.60
C TYR A 218 14.19 10.56 -5.06
N ALA A 219 14.35 9.24 -5.10
CA ALA A 219 15.59 8.65 -5.61
C ALA A 219 15.85 8.99 -7.08
N GLN A 220 14.83 9.12 -7.93
CA GLN A 220 14.96 9.52 -9.34
C GLN A 220 15.34 10.99 -9.53
N GLU A 221 14.80 11.89 -8.71
CA GLU A 221 14.94 13.33 -8.86
C GLU A 221 16.13 13.91 -8.06
N SER A 222 16.64 13.17 -7.07
CA SER A 222 17.76 13.60 -6.24
C SER A 222 19.08 13.60 -7.03
N ASP A 223 19.97 14.55 -6.73
CA ASP A 223 21.34 14.56 -7.24
C ASP A 223 22.23 13.50 -6.56
N ASN A 224 21.80 12.95 -5.41
CA ASN A 224 22.54 11.95 -4.68
C ASN A 224 22.57 10.59 -5.43
N LYS A 225 23.63 9.83 -5.21
CA LYS A 225 23.87 8.57 -5.93
C LYS A 225 23.72 7.32 -5.06
N GLU A 226 23.62 7.50 -3.76
CA GLU A 226 23.58 6.41 -2.79
C GLU A 226 22.41 6.61 -1.81
N PHE A 227 21.65 5.54 -1.55
CA PHE A 227 20.46 5.60 -0.71
C PHE A 227 20.36 4.37 0.19
N ILE A 228 19.99 4.58 1.46
CA ILE A 228 19.59 3.53 2.38
C ILE A 228 18.06 3.50 2.39
N ILE A 229 17.51 2.35 2.07
CA ILE A 229 16.07 2.16 1.85
C ILE A 229 15.42 1.51 3.06
N CYS A 230 14.63 2.29 3.80
CA CYS A 230 13.88 1.85 4.96
C CYS A 230 12.41 1.59 4.57
N THR A 231 12.21 0.59 3.71
CA THR A 231 10.92 0.00 3.34
C THR A 231 11.10 -1.42 2.80
N GLU A 232 10.02 -2.11 2.45
CA GLU A 232 10.03 -3.50 1.96
C GLU A 232 10.90 -3.66 0.70
N CYS A 233 11.74 -4.71 0.70
CA CYS A 233 12.82 -4.87 -0.27
C CYS A 233 12.38 -5.06 -1.73
N GLY A 234 11.13 -5.40 -2.00
CA GLY A 234 10.62 -5.54 -3.38
C GLY A 234 10.69 -4.26 -4.21
N VAL A 235 10.79 -3.11 -3.53
CA VAL A 235 11.01 -1.80 -4.17
C VAL A 235 12.35 -1.73 -4.91
N GLN A 236 13.33 -2.53 -4.49
CA GLN A 236 14.68 -2.57 -5.07
C GLN A 236 14.65 -2.77 -6.59
N TYR A 237 13.84 -3.73 -7.05
CA TYR A 237 13.72 -4.00 -8.47
C TYR A 237 13.34 -2.77 -9.29
N LYS A 238 12.35 -2.01 -8.82
CA LYS A 238 11.93 -0.77 -9.49
C LYS A 238 13.00 0.32 -9.39
N LEU A 239 13.65 0.47 -8.24
CA LEU A 239 14.74 1.43 -8.05
C LEU A 239 15.91 1.15 -8.99
N GLU A 240 16.39 -0.08 -9.06
CA GLU A 240 17.53 -0.48 -9.90
C GLU A 240 17.21 -0.35 -11.40
N THR A 241 16.00 -0.73 -11.82
CA THR A 241 15.60 -0.64 -13.23
C THR A 241 15.38 0.79 -13.71
N THR A 242 14.97 1.70 -12.81
CA THR A 242 14.72 3.11 -13.17
C THR A 242 15.89 4.05 -12.86
N CYS A 243 16.82 3.62 -12.01
CA CYS A 243 17.99 4.41 -11.59
C CYS A 243 19.27 3.55 -11.63
N PRO A 244 19.68 3.05 -12.80
CA PRO A 244 20.78 2.08 -12.92
C PRO A 244 22.17 2.67 -12.55
N ASP A 245 22.28 3.98 -12.45
CA ASP A 245 23.48 4.72 -12.06
C ASP A 245 23.56 5.01 -10.56
N ARG A 246 22.66 4.46 -9.75
CA ARG A 246 22.54 4.69 -8.31
C ARG A 246 22.69 3.40 -7.52
N LYS A 247 23.08 3.53 -6.25
CA LYS A 247 23.24 2.41 -5.33
C LYS A 247 22.19 2.46 -4.25
N PHE A 248 21.62 1.31 -3.94
CA PHE A 248 20.58 1.14 -2.94
C PHE A 248 21.02 0.12 -1.90
N TYR A 249 21.00 0.52 -0.65
CA TYR A 249 21.38 -0.30 0.50
C TYR A 249 20.16 -0.57 1.37
N PHE A 250 20.14 -1.71 1.99
CA PHE A 250 19.15 -2.08 3.00
C PHE A 250 19.85 -2.32 4.34
N THR A 251 19.07 -2.39 5.41
CA THR A 251 19.54 -2.83 6.74
C THR A 251 20.02 -4.27 6.68
N GLU A 252 20.81 -4.71 7.69
CA GLU A 252 21.30 -6.10 7.79
C GLU A 252 20.12 -7.07 7.79
N THR A 253 19.10 -6.78 8.61
CA THR A 253 17.80 -7.46 8.56
C THR A 253 16.98 -6.89 7.43
N VAL A 254 17.01 -7.54 6.25
CA VAL A 254 16.28 -7.08 5.07
C VAL A 254 14.77 -7.15 5.31
N PRO A 255 14.02 -6.02 5.15
CA PRO A 255 12.58 -5.99 5.38
C PRO A 255 11.81 -6.69 4.26
N VAL A 256 11.22 -7.85 4.54
CA VAL A 256 10.53 -8.70 3.57
C VAL A 256 9.07 -8.94 3.99
N CYS A 257 8.13 -8.58 3.13
CA CYS A 257 6.72 -8.94 3.29
C CYS A 257 6.46 -10.34 2.73
N LYS A 258 6.44 -11.34 3.63
CA LYS A 258 6.19 -12.75 3.25
C LYS A 258 4.87 -12.94 2.49
N ASN A 259 3.85 -12.13 2.78
CA ASN A 259 2.56 -12.21 2.11
C ASN A 259 2.62 -11.71 0.66
N MET A 260 3.28 -10.59 0.39
CA MET A 260 3.52 -10.12 -0.99
C MET A 260 4.35 -11.12 -1.81
N LYS A 261 5.27 -11.84 -1.17
CA LYS A 261 6.11 -12.87 -1.83
C LYS A 261 5.38 -14.19 -2.11
N LYS A 262 4.12 -14.37 -1.67
CA LYS A 262 3.27 -15.51 -2.06
C LYS A 262 2.77 -15.42 -3.50
N VAL A 263 2.81 -14.23 -4.10
CA VAL A 263 2.48 -14.01 -5.51
C VAL A 263 3.69 -14.35 -6.38
N PHE A 264 3.56 -15.32 -7.27
CA PHE A 264 4.59 -15.73 -8.22
C PHE A 264 3.97 -16.11 -9.58
N LEU A 265 4.77 -16.22 -10.64
CA LEU A 265 4.29 -16.31 -12.03
C LEU A 265 3.31 -17.45 -12.28
N GLU A 266 3.56 -18.63 -11.71
CA GLU A 266 2.70 -19.80 -11.90
C GLU A 266 1.29 -19.58 -11.36
N LYS A 267 1.15 -18.82 -10.25
CA LYS A 267 -0.15 -18.43 -9.70
C LYS A 267 -0.84 -17.38 -10.60
N VAL A 268 -0.11 -16.44 -11.17
CA VAL A 268 -0.65 -15.48 -12.14
C VAL A 268 -1.17 -16.22 -13.38
N LEU A 269 -0.37 -17.15 -13.89
CA LEU A 269 -0.78 -18.01 -15.02
C LEU A 269 -2.02 -18.83 -14.69
N HIS A 270 -2.05 -19.42 -13.49
CA HIS A 270 -3.16 -20.27 -13.04
C HIS A 270 -4.49 -19.50 -13.06
N VAL A 271 -4.57 -18.33 -12.41
CA VAL A 271 -5.84 -17.56 -12.38
C VAL A 271 -6.25 -17.06 -13.76
N LEU A 272 -5.30 -16.73 -14.64
CA LEU A 272 -5.61 -16.39 -16.03
C LEU A 272 -6.17 -17.59 -16.81
N LYS A 273 -5.70 -18.81 -16.54
CA LYS A 273 -6.21 -20.03 -17.20
C LYS A 273 -7.60 -20.41 -16.70
N THR A 274 -7.77 -20.44 -15.40
CA THR A 274 -8.94 -21.05 -14.74
C THR A 274 -10.05 -20.05 -14.44
N GLY A 275 -9.72 -18.79 -14.20
CA GLY A 275 -10.65 -17.78 -13.65
C GLY A 275 -10.91 -17.98 -12.16
N GLU A 276 -10.18 -18.85 -11.48
CA GLU A 276 -10.28 -19.07 -10.04
C GLU A 276 -9.77 -17.89 -9.23
N ASN A 277 -10.06 -17.89 -7.94
CA ASN A 277 -9.66 -16.83 -7.02
C ASN A 277 -10.26 -15.46 -7.34
N GLU A 278 -11.53 -15.43 -7.78
CA GLU A 278 -12.27 -14.19 -7.91
C GLU A 278 -12.56 -13.58 -6.54
N VAL A 279 -12.35 -12.28 -6.44
CA VAL A 279 -12.66 -11.49 -5.23
C VAL A 279 -14.15 -11.20 -5.20
N HIS A 280 -14.79 -11.59 -4.09
CA HIS A 280 -16.20 -11.31 -3.82
C HIS A 280 -16.34 -10.36 -2.63
N VAL A 281 -17.13 -9.33 -2.82
CA VAL A 281 -17.56 -8.39 -1.76
C VAL A 281 -19.09 -8.33 -1.84
N THR A 282 -19.80 -8.44 -0.71
CA THR A 282 -21.25 -8.35 -0.71
C THR A 282 -21.72 -7.00 -1.27
N ASP A 283 -22.90 -6.96 -1.85
CA ASP A 283 -23.42 -5.72 -2.43
C ASP A 283 -23.53 -4.61 -1.40
N GLU A 284 -23.96 -4.93 -0.18
CA GLU A 284 -24.07 -3.99 0.94
C GLU A 284 -22.69 -3.40 1.32
N THR A 285 -21.72 -4.25 1.65
CA THR A 285 -20.36 -3.80 1.99
C THR A 285 -19.73 -3.02 0.84
N ARG A 286 -19.97 -3.44 -0.41
CA ARG A 286 -19.44 -2.74 -1.58
C ARG A 286 -19.97 -1.31 -1.69
N GLU A 287 -21.29 -1.12 -1.58
CA GLU A 287 -21.89 0.21 -1.69
C GLU A 287 -21.45 1.13 -0.53
N ASN A 288 -21.38 0.61 0.68
CA ASN A 288 -20.94 1.36 1.85
C ASN A 288 -19.44 1.72 1.79
N ALA A 289 -18.56 0.78 1.44
CA ALA A 289 -17.12 0.99 1.35
C ALA A 289 -16.69 1.81 0.12
N LYS A 290 -17.54 1.91 -0.89
CA LYS A 290 -17.27 2.71 -2.10
C LYS A 290 -17.11 4.20 -1.77
N ARG A 291 -18.00 4.74 -0.94
CA ARG A 291 -17.98 6.17 -0.57
C ARG A 291 -16.65 6.62 0.02
N PRO A 292 -16.08 5.99 1.07
CA PRO A 292 -14.78 6.42 1.61
C PRO A 292 -13.62 6.24 0.64
N LEU A 293 -13.66 5.25 -0.26
CA LEU A 293 -12.66 5.06 -1.31
C LEU A 293 -12.75 6.14 -2.40
N GLU A 294 -13.95 6.47 -2.89
CA GLU A 294 -14.17 7.55 -3.87
C GLU A 294 -13.78 8.91 -3.26
N ARG A 295 -14.15 9.16 -2.00
CA ARG A 295 -13.77 10.37 -1.29
C ARG A 295 -12.25 10.53 -1.19
N MET A 296 -11.51 9.44 -1.00
CA MET A 296 -10.05 9.46 -1.08
C MET A 296 -9.57 9.95 -2.46
N LEU A 297 -10.14 9.39 -3.55
CA LEU A 297 -9.76 9.76 -4.91
C LEU A 297 -10.10 11.21 -5.25
N GLU A 298 -11.18 11.74 -4.69
CA GLU A 298 -11.62 13.13 -4.87
C GLU A 298 -10.73 14.11 -4.12
N LEU A 299 -10.50 13.89 -2.82
CA LEU A 299 -9.73 14.79 -1.97
C LEU A 299 -8.22 14.75 -2.26
N ALA A 300 -7.73 13.71 -2.93
CA ALA A 300 -6.35 13.60 -3.37
C ALA A 300 -6.04 14.36 -4.67
N LYS A 301 -7.05 14.86 -5.40
CA LYS A 301 -6.87 15.71 -6.59
C LYS A 301 -6.34 17.08 -6.16
#